data_bdf13dd80d766dd3e07a940020acea79
#
_entry.id   bdf13dd80d766dd3e07a940020acea79
#
_cell.length_a   1.000
_cell.length_b   1.000
_cell.length_c   1.000
_cell.angle_alpha   90.00
_cell.angle_beta   90.00
_cell.angle_gamma   90.00
#
_symmetry.space_group_name_H-M   'P 1'
#
loop_
_entity.id
_entity.type
_entity.pdbx_description
1 polymer ?
#
loop_
_entity_poly.entity_id
_entity_poly.type
_entity_poly.pdbx_seq_one_letter_code
_entity_poly.pdbx_strand_id
1 'polypeptide(L)'
;MQTLTEPKIIAGNSNMSLASAITRRMSMHRGKLLEVVDARIERFNDQEIFIEVYENVRGEDMFIVQSTSNPANDNLMELLSMADALKRSSASRITAVIPYF
;
A
#
# COMPACT_ATOMS: atom_id res chain seq x y z
N MET A 1 28.84 3.59 -1.55
CA MET A 1 27.87 3.54 -2.64
C MET A 1 26.46 3.56 -2.09
N GLN A 2 25.64 4.40 -2.63
CA GLN A 2 24.27 4.49 -2.18
C GLN A 2 23.38 3.55 -2.98
N THR A 3 22.67 2.68 -2.29
CA THR A 3 21.69 1.81 -2.91
C THR A 3 20.37 2.55 -2.99
N LEU A 4 19.86 2.73 -4.20
CA LEU A 4 18.55 3.33 -4.38
C LEU A 4 17.49 2.27 -4.12
N THR A 5 16.64 2.53 -3.15
CA THR A 5 15.52 1.67 -2.85
C THR A 5 14.42 1.93 -3.86
N GLU A 6 13.90 0.88 -4.46
CA GLU A 6 12.77 1.04 -5.35
C GLU A 6 11.49 1.26 -4.56
N PRO A 7 10.65 2.17 -5.01
CA PRO A 7 9.35 2.34 -4.36
C PRO A 7 8.50 1.09 -4.57
N LYS A 8 7.82 0.69 -3.51
CA LYS A 8 6.87 -0.42 -3.56
C LYS A 8 5.48 0.10 -3.28
N ILE A 9 4.51 -0.46 -3.94
CA ILE A 9 3.13 -0.03 -3.86
C ILE A 9 2.28 -1.10 -3.22
N ILE A 10 1.54 -0.73 -2.19
CA ILE A 10 0.51 -1.58 -1.58
C ILE A 10 -0.82 -0.84 -1.71
N ALA A 11 -1.88 -1.57 -1.93
CA ALA A 11 -3.20 -0.99 -2.12
C ALA A 11 -4.20 -1.53 -1.13
N GLY A 12 -5.09 -0.63 -0.68
CA GLY A 12 -6.29 -1.06 0.03
C GLY A 12 -7.35 -1.52 -0.95
N ASN A 13 -8.45 -2.01 -0.40
CA ASN A 13 -9.51 -2.60 -1.22
C ASN A 13 -10.24 -1.59 -2.11
N SER A 14 -10.17 -0.30 -1.79
CA SER A 14 -10.93 0.71 -2.52
C SER A 14 -10.35 1.09 -3.88
N ASN A 15 -9.03 0.92 -4.08
CA ASN A 15 -8.38 1.44 -5.28
C ASN A 15 -7.35 0.48 -5.88
N MET A 16 -7.67 -0.80 -5.95
CA MET A 16 -6.75 -1.79 -6.49
C MET A 16 -6.45 -1.53 -7.97
N SER A 17 -7.43 -1.12 -8.75
CA SER A 17 -7.22 -0.85 -10.17
C SER A 17 -6.30 0.34 -10.40
N LEU A 18 -6.42 1.39 -9.58
CA LEU A 18 -5.53 2.54 -9.68
C LEU A 18 -4.10 2.16 -9.29
N ALA A 19 -3.94 1.37 -8.22
CA ALA A 19 -2.63 0.90 -7.79
C ALA A 19 -1.96 0.08 -8.90
N SER A 20 -2.72 -0.78 -9.56
CA SER A 20 -2.20 -1.58 -10.66
C SER A 20 -1.78 -0.69 -11.85
N ALA A 21 -2.57 0.34 -12.14
CA ALA A 21 -2.25 1.27 -13.22
C ALA A 21 -0.98 2.07 -12.91
N ILE A 22 -0.84 2.55 -11.68
CA ILE A 22 0.36 3.27 -11.25
C ILE A 22 1.59 2.37 -11.37
N THR A 23 1.47 1.15 -10.87
CA THR A 23 2.57 0.18 -10.89
C THR A 23 3.00 -0.12 -12.33
N ARG A 24 2.04 -0.26 -13.24
CA ARG A 24 2.33 -0.49 -14.66
C ARG A 24 3.09 0.68 -15.27
N ARG A 25 2.67 1.90 -14.98
CA ARG A 25 3.35 3.10 -15.49
C ARG A 25 4.76 3.19 -14.95
N MET A 26 4.96 2.90 -13.68
CA MET A 26 6.28 2.90 -13.08
C MET A 26 7.17 1.82 -13.69
N SER A 27 6.61 0.65 -13.96
CA SER A 27 7.34 -0.43 -14.62
C SER A 27 7.85 0.00 -15.99
N MET A 28 7.00 0.65 -16.78
CA MET A 28 7.37 1.16 -18.09
C MET A 28 8.47 2.22 -17.99
N HIS A 29 8.34 3.12 -17.03
CA HIS A 29 9.28 4.21 -16.86
C HIS A 29 10.65 3.74 -16.41
N ARG A 30 10.71 2.72 -15.58
CA ARG A 30 11.93 2.18 -15.02
C ARG A 30 12.56 1.09 -15.88
N GLY A 31 11.84 0.58 -16.86
CA GLY A 31 12.34 -0.48 -17.72
C GLY A 31 12.41 -1.84 -17.05
N LYS A 32 11.69 -2.04 -15.94
CA LYS A 32 11.61 -3.34 -15.30
C LYS A 32 10.25 -3.54 -14.66
N LEU A 33 9.84 -4.79 -14.54
CA LEU A 33 8.54 -5.14 -14.02
C LEU A 33 8.45 -4.89 -12.52
N LEU A 34 7.48 -4.07 -12.14
CA LEU A 34 7.11 -3.84 -10.75
C LEU A 34 5.69 -4.37 -10.54
N GLU A 35 5.43 -4.87 -9.35
CA GLU A 35 4.12 -5.42 -9.01
C GLU A 35 3.62 -4.80 -7.71
N VAL A 36 2.31 -4.77 -7.54
CA VAL A 36 1.71 -4.37 -6.26
C VAL A 36 2.10 -5.41 -5.21
N VAL A 37 2.51 -4.92 -4.05
CA VAL A 37 2.91 -5.79 -2.94
C VAL A 37 1.73 -6.66 -2.53
N ASP A 38 1.98 -7.95 -2.41
CA ASP A 38 0.94 -8.91 -2.03
C ASP A 38 0.64 -8.80 -0.55
N ALA A 39 -0.64 -8.62 -0.24
CA ALA A 39 -1.10 -8.46 1.13
C ALA A 39 -2.52 -8.97 1.27
N ARG A 40 -2.85 -9.38 2.47
CA ARG A 40 -4.19 -9.82 2.83
C ARG A 40 -4.82 -8.78 3.74
N ILE A 41 -6.00 -8.30 3.36
CA ILE A 41 -6.75 -7.31 4.13
C ILE A 41 -8.12 -7.87 4.38
N GLU A 42 -8.44 -8.12 5.64
CA GLU A 42 -9.73 -8.65 6.05
C GLU A 42 -10.39 -7.75 7.08
N ARG A 43 -11.70 -7.63 7.00
CA ARG A 43 -12.52 -6.94 7.98
C ARG A 43 -13.40 -7.96 8.67
N PHE A 44 -13.41 -7.91 9.99
CA PHE A 44 -14.22 -8.79 10.80
C PHE A 44 -15.48 -8.09 11.26
N ASN A 45 -16.44 -8.87 11.78
CA ASN A 45 -17.76 -8.35 12.17
C ASN A 45 -17.70 -7.29 13.26
N ASP A 46 -16.68 -7.30 14.09
CA ASP A 46 -16.47 -6.32 15.14
C ASP A 46 -15.68 -5.09 14.66
N GLN A 47 -15.61 -4.92 13.36
CA GLN A 47 -14.89 -3.83 12.69
C GLN A 47 -13.36 -3.89 12.85
N GLU A 48 -12.84 -4.99 13.35
CA GLU A 48 -11.40 -5.19 13.35
C GLU A 48 -10.90 -5.40 11.92
N ILE A 49 -9.73 -4.83 11.64
CA ILE A 49 -9.08 -4.99 10.35
C ILE A 49 -7.80 -5.76 10.56
N PHE A 50 -7.65 -6.84 9.79
CA PHE A 50 -6.47 -7.67 9.82
C PHE A 50 -5.68 -7.43 8.54
N ILE A 51 -4.38 -7.12 8.69
CA ILE A 51 -3.49 -6.88 7.55
C ILE A 51 -2.28 -7.78 7.67
N GLU A 52 -2.03 -8.54 6.61
CA GLU A 52 -0.86 -9.38 6.51
C GLU A 52 -0.15 -9.07 5.21
N VAL A 53 1.10 -8.63 5.32
CA VAL A 53 1.93 -8.31 4.16
C VAL A 53 2.83 -9.51 3.87
N TYR A 54 2.75 -10.05 2.67
CA TYR A 54 3.43 -11.29 2.30
C TYR A 54 4.84 -11.07 1.77
N GLU A 55 5.26 -9.82 1.62
CA GLU A 55 6.61 -9.50 1.18
C GLU A 55 7.42 -8.85 2.29
N ASN A 56 8.74 -8.97 2.19
CA ASN A 56 9.62 -8.26 3.10
C ASN A 56 9.70 -6.80 2.66
N VAL A 57 9.20 -5.91 3.51
CA VAL A 57 9.19 -4.46 3.23
C VAL A 57 10.18 -3.69 4.10
N ARG A 58 11.02 -4.40 4.82
CA ARG A 58 12.00 -3.77 5.71
C ARG A 58 12.95 -2.88 4.93
N GLY A 59 13.06 -1.63 5.36
CA GLY A 59 13.93 -0.66 4.70
C GLY A 59 13.41 -0.11 3.38
N GLU A 60 12.20 -0.51 2.98
CA GLU A 60 11.64 -0.11 1.70
C GLU A 60 10.87 1.19 1.80
N ASP A 61 10.78 1.89 0.67
CA ASP A 61 9.98 3.09 0.51
C ASP A 61 8.59 2.65 0.03
N MET A 62 7.60 2.75 0.93
CA MET A 62 6.27 2.20 0.68
C MET A 62 5.25 3.29 0.34
N PHE A 63 4.47 3.04 -0.70
CA PHE A 63 3.38 3.91 -1.09
C PHE A 63 2.06 3.15 -0.95
N ILE A 64 1.15 3.69 -0.14
CA ILE A 64 -0.17 3.10 0.06
C ILE A 64 -1.16 3.86 -0.80
N VAL A 65 -1.84 3.15 -1.70
CA VAL A 65 -2.87 3.74 -2.55
C VAL A 65 -4.23 3.35 -2.00
N GLN A 66 -4.95 4.32 -1.46
CA GLN A 66 -6.26 4.07 -0.86
C GLN A 66 -7.11 5.33 -0.89
N SER A 67 -8.29 5.23 -1.50
CA SER A 67 -9.26 6.30 -1.45
C SER A 67 -9.97 6.33 -0.10
N THR A 68 -10.35 7.51 0.35
CA THR A 68 -11.20 7.67 1.55
C THR A 68 -12.64 8.02 1.19
N SER A 69 -13.04 7.82 -0.07
CA SER A 69 -14.43 7.94 -0.47
C SER A 69 -15.28 6.81 0.14
N ASN A 70 -16.58 6.87 -0.08
CA ASN A 70 -17.52 5.93 0.53
C ASN A 70 -17.15 4.46 0.37
N PRO A 71 -17.20 3.67 1.44
CA PRO A 71 -17.45 4.06 2.83
C PRO A 71 -16.20 4.67 3.47
N ALA A 72 -16.26 5.97 3.73
CA ALA A 72 -15.08 6.76 4.11
C ALA A 72 -14.41 6.27 5.39
N ASN A 73 -15.20 5.99 6.43
CA ASN A 73 -14.63 5.55 7.70
C ASN A 73 -13.90 4.23 7.59
N ASP A 74 -14.48 3.29 6.87
CA ASP A 74 -13.87 1.96 6.66
C ASP A 74 -12.59 2.08 5.85
N ASN A 75 -12.60 2.89 4.81
CA ASN A 75 -11.43 3.08 3.96
C ASN A 75 -10.31 3.81 4.70
N LEU A 76 -10.66 4.79 5.53
CA LEU A 76 -9.67 5.48 6.36
C LEU A 76 -9.04 4.54 7.37
N MET A 77 -9.85 3.72 8.05
CA MET A 77 -9.34 2.75 9.01
C MET A 77 -8.44 1.72 8.34
N GLU A 78 -8.77 1.30 7.13
CA GLU A 78 -7.95 0.39 6.37
C GLU A 78 -6.60 1.03 6.03
N LEU A 79 -6.61 2.30 5.61
CA LEU A 79 -5.38 3.05 5.34
C LEU A 79 -4.50 3.13 6.58
N LEU A 80 -5.07 3.51 7.72
CA LEU A 80 -4.32 3.63 8.96
C LEU A 80 -3.76 2.28 9.42
N SER A 81 -4.52 1.21 9.24
CA SER A 81 -4.09 -0.13 9.62
C SER A 81 -2.94 -0.61 8.73
N MET A 82 -2.98 -0.29 7.43
CA MET A 82 -1.86 -0.61 6.53
C MET A 82 -0.61 0.16 6.93
N ALA A 83 -0.75 1.45 7.22
CA ALA A 83 0.39 2.26 7.63
C ALA A 83 1.03 1.71 8.91
N ASP A 84 0.20 1.31 9.87
CA ASP A 84 0.70 0.72 11.11
C ASP A 84 1.42 -0.61 10.86
N ALA A 85 0.85 -1.47 10.03
CA ALA A 85 1.46 -2.75 9.69
C ALA A 85 2.82 -2.57 9.02
N LEU A 86 2.93 -1.62 8.09
CA LEU A 86 4.18 -1.33 7.40
C LEU A 86 5.22 -0.74 8.35
N LYS A 87 4.79 0.12 9.27
CA LYS A 87 5.68 0.68 10.27
C LYS A 87 6.25 -0.40 11.18
N ARG A 88 5.40 -1.32 11.63
CA ARG A 88 5.84 -2.44 12.47
C ARG A 88 6.75 -3.41 11.70
N SER A 89 6.64 -3.44 10.38
CA SER A 89 7.52 -4.25 9.53
C SER A 89 8.81 -3.50 9.15
N SER A 90 9.04 -2.33 9.75
CA SER A 90 10.26 -1.54 9.60
C SER A 90 10.48 -0.98 8.20
N ALA A 91 9.40 -0.62 7.52
CA ALA A 91 9.51 0.12 6.27
C ALA A 91 10.25 1.44 6.53
N SER A 92 11.07 1.85 5.58
CA SER A 92 11.90 3.06 5.73
C SER A 92 11.07 4.33 5.65
N ARG A 93 10.12 4.37 4.73
CA ARG A 93 9.25 5.52 4.52
C ARG A 93 7.88 5.01 4.10
N ILE A 94 6.84 5.68 4.57
CA ILE A 94 5.47 5.32 4.24
C ILE A 94 4.77 6.58 3.75
N THR A 95 4.28 6.55 2.53
CA THR A 95 3.56 7.67 1.92
C THR A 95 2.17 7.22 1.52
N ALA A 96 1.16 7.95 1.94
CA ALA A 96 -0.21 7.67 1.56
C ALA A 96 -0.54 8.44 0.28
N VAL A 97 -1.03 7.72 -0.73
CA VAL A 97 -1.53 8.30 -1.96
C VAL A 97 -3.04 8.20 -1.90
N ILE A 98 -3.68 9.33 -1.67
CA ILE A 98 -5.13 9.40 -1.48
C ILE A 98 -5.71 10.11 -2.71
N PRO A 99 -6.12 9.37 -3.75
CA PRO A 99 -6.58 9.98 -4.98
C PRO A 99 -7.90 10.71 -4.84
N TYR A 100 -8.64 10.38 -3.79
CA TYR A 100 -9.93 11.01 -3.51
C TYR A 100 -10.09 11.12 -2.00
N PHE A 101 -10.25 12.34 -1.53
CA PHE A 101 -10.37 12.62 -0.10
C PHE A 101 -11.76 13.14 0.26
#